data_dfe68898e96bbe09c1140e7cd8ce3578
#
_entry.id   dfe68898e96bbe09c1140e7cd8ce3578
#
_cell.length_a   1.000
_cell.length_b   1.000
_cell.length_c   1.000
_cell.angle_alpha   90.00
_cell.angle_beta   90.00
_cell.angle_gamma   90.00
#
_symmetry.space_group_name_H-M   'P 1'
#
loop_
_entity.id
_entity.type
_entity.pdbx_description
1 polymer ?
#
loop_
_entity_poly.entity_id
_entity_poly.type
_entity_poly.pdbx_seq_one_letter_code
_entity_poly.pdbx_strand_id
1 'polypeptide(L)'
;MRLYALCDRDVLRSRNISFETFIQKVKSFNGEIVQYRNKHDDIATIKNDLIALRQLWDGFLIINDHYHLVPYCDGVHIGQDDLYSIDTDPSRALQILKLAIGSDKIIGLSTHNTDEINIANTLDLNYIGLGAFRSTSTKKEAGVLGESLDILAKNSIHPVAAIGGVKMDDFFENITYHVIGSGLL
;
A
#
# COMPACT_ATOMS: atom_id res chain seq x y z
N MET A 1 0.43 2.80 17.27
CA MET A 1 0.92 2.72 15.87
C MET A 1 0.72 1.30 15.37
N ARG A 2 0.16 1.13 14.18
CA ARG A 2 0.04 -0.17 13.48
C ARG A 2 0.97 -0.12 12.25
N LEU A 3 1.95 -1.02 12.22
CA LEU A 3 2.95 -1.03 11.15
C LEU A 3 2.42 -1.72 9.89
N TYR A 4 2.51 -1.02 8.78
CA TYR A 4 2.31 -1.49 7.42
C TYR A 4 3.65 -1.40 6.68
N ALA A 5 4.30 -2.50 6.42
CA ALA A 5 5.63 -2.53 5.83
C ALA A 5 5.56 -2.54 4.29
N LEU A 6 6.23 -1.59 3.64
CA LEU A 6 6.36 -1.55 2.19
C LEU A 6 7.62 -2.30 1.76
N CYS A 7 7.44 -3.50 1.23
CA CYS A 7 8.49 -4.33 0.63
C CYS A 7 8.74 -3.89 -0.82
N ASP A 8 9.53 -2.83 -1.00
CA ASP A 8 9.91 -2.34 -2.32
C ASP A 8 11.13 -3.10 -2.84
N ARG A 9 10.97 -3.78 -4.00
CA ARG A 9 12.00 -4.67 -4.56
C ARG A 9 13.29 -3.96 -4.90
N ASP A 10 13.20 -2.73 -5.42
CA ASP A 10 14.38 -1.95 -5.80
C ASP A 10 15.17 -1.52 -4.56
N VAL A 11 14.46 -1.13 -3.49
CA VAL A 11 15.10 -0.79 -2.20
C VAL A 11 15.82 -2.01 -1.62
N LEU A 12 15.18 -3.19 -1.61
CA LEU A 12 15.82 -4.42 -1.12
C LEU A 12 17.07 -4.76 -1.91
N ARG A 13 16.99 -4.71 -3.25
CA ARG A 13 18.14 -5.00 -4.13
C ARG A 13 19.28 -4.00 -3.91
N SER A 14 18.98 -2.72 -3.87
CA SER A 14 20.00 -1.66 -3.69
C SER A 14 20.75 -1.78 -2.38
N ARG A 15 20.13 -2.38 -1.35
CA ARG A 15 20.73 -2.59 -0.02
C ARG A 15 21.19 -4.03 0.23
N ASN A 16 21.09 -4.91 -0.77
CA ASN A 16 21.39 -6.33 -0.67
C ASN A 16 20.67 -7.03 0.50
N ILE A 17 19.38 -6.73 0.67
CA ILE A 17 18.55 -7.29 1.74
C ILE A 17 17.65 -8.39 1.16
N SER A 18 17.67 -9.56 1.79
CA SER A 18 16.79 -10.68 1.42
C SER A 18 15.37 -10.49 1.96
N PHE A 19 14.40 -11.27 1.42
CA PHE A 19 13.03 -11.30 1.95
C PHE A 19 12.98 -11.80 3.40
N GLU A 20 13.80 -12.79 3.75
CA GLU A 20 13.91 -13.32 5.11
C GLU A 20 14.32 -12.22 6.09
N THR A 21 15.38 -11.46 5.75
CA THR A 21 15.86 -10.35 6.59
C THR A 21 14.80 -9.27 6.73
N PHE A 22 14.13 -8.91 5.62
CA PHE A 22 13.04 -7.95 5.65
C PHE A 22 11.90 -8.42 6.55
N ILE A 23 11.40 -9.63 6.36
CA ILE A 23 10.28 -10.19 7.13
C ILE A 23 10.64 -10.35 8.61
N GLN A 24 11.87 -10.77 8.95
CA GLN A 24 12.32 -10.79 10.33
C GLN A 24 12.24 -9.39 10.98
N LYS A 25 12.64 -8.37 10.24
CA LYS A 25 12.54 -6.98 10.70
C LYS A 25 11.08 -6.56 10.91
N VAL A 26 10.19 -6.87 9.97
CA VAL A 26 8.75 -6.59 10.10
C VAL A 26 8.16 -7.28 11.34
N LYS A 27 8.48 -8.56 11.54
CA LYS A 27 8.04 -9.33 12.72
C LYS A 27 8.54 -8.73 14.02
N SER A 28 9.80 -8.24 14.08
CA SER A 28 10.37 -7.63 15.29
C SER A 28 9.65 -6.35 15.72
N PHE A 29 8.94 -5.68 14.83
CA PHE A 29 8.11 -4.51 15.10
C PHE A 29 6.60 -4.82 15.17
N ASN A 30 6.21 -6.09 15.24
CA ASN A 30 4.82 -6.53 15.24
C ASN A 30 4.04 -5.96 14.04
N GLY A 31 4.64 -6.00 12.84
CA GLY A 31 3.99 -5.55 11.61
C GLY A 31 2.72 -6.36 11.34
N GLU A 32 1.72 -5.74 10.75
CA GLU A 32 0.43 -6.37 10.45
C GLU A 32 0.25 -6.65 8.96
N ILE A 33 0.75 -5.74 8.12
CA ILE A 33 0.60 -5.78 6.67
C ILE A 33 1.99 -5.69 6.02
N VAL A 34 2.20 -6.50 5.01
CA VAL A 34 3.31 -6.38 4.06
C VAL A 34 2.73 -6.09 2.67
N GLN A 35 3.09 -4.96 2.08
CA GLN A 35 2.81 -4.69 0.67
C GLN A 35 4.05 -4.98 -0.16
N TYR A 36 3.93 -5.86 -1.13
CA TYR A 36 4.99 -6.11 -2.10
C TYR A 36 4.84 -5.19 -3.30
N ARG A 37 5.90 -4.45 -3.62
CA ARG A 37 5.96 -3.52 -4.74
C ARG A 37 7.19 -3.82 -5.61
N ASN A 38 6.93 -4.11 -6.89
CA ASN A 38 7.96 -4.34 -7.91
C ASN A 38 7.46 -3.76 -9.24
N LYS A 39 8.15 -2.76 -9.77
CA LYS A 39 7.74 -2.02 -10.97
C LYS A 39 8.49 -2.42 -12.24
N HIS A 40 9.53 -3.22 -12.12
CA HIS A 40 10.49 -3.41 -13.21
C HIS A 40 10.61 -4.84 -13.70
N ASP A 41 10.31 -5.82 -12.86
CA ASP A 41 10.41 -7.23 -13.25
C ASP A 41 9.15 -7.69 -14.02
N ASP A 42 9.30 -8.82 -14.69
CA ASP A 42 8.17 -9.48 -15.36
C ASP A 42 7.20 -10.12 -14.35
N ILE A 43 6.00 -10.41 -14.83
CA ILE A 43 4.91 -10.98 -14.03
C ILE A 43 5.27 -12.32 -13.40
N ALA A 44 6.06 -13.15 -14.09
CA ALA A 44 6.48 -14.46 -13.57
C ALA A 44 7.43 -14.30 -12.37
N THR A 45 8.34 -13.35 -12.43
CA THR A 45 9.23 -12.99 -11.33
C THR A 45 8.44 -12.43 -10.15
N ILE A 46 7.52 -11.48 -10.38
CA ILE A 46 6.66 -10.89 -9.34
C ILE A 46 5.82 -11.97 -8.64
N LYS A 47 5.24 -12.90 -9.40
CA LYS A 47 4.51 -14.05 -8.87
C LYS A 47 5.38 -14.92 -7.96
N ASN A 48 6.60 -15.27 -8.41
CA ASN A 48 7.52 -16.10 -7.62
C ASN A 48 7.94 -15.40 -6.33
N ASP A 49 8.17 -14.09 -6.37
CA ASP A 49 8.47 -13.29 -5.20
C ASP A 49 7.30 -13.27 -4.20
N LEU A 50 6.04 -13.16 -4.67
CA LEU A 50 4.85 -13.26 -3.82
C LEU A 50 4.73 -14.62 -3.13
N ILE A 51 5.00 -15.72 -3.87
CA ILE A 51 4.99 -17.08 -3.32
C ILE A 51 6.06 -17.21 -2.22
N ALA A 52 7.27 -16.70 -2.47
CA ALA A 52 8.36 -16.72 -1.49
C ALA A 52 8.01 -15.88 -0.24
N LEU A 53 7.45 -14.68 -0.43
CA LEU A 53 7.00 -13.84 0.68
C LEU A 53 5.90 -14.51 1.50
N ARG A 54 4.92 -15.18 0.84
CA ARG A 54 3.85 -15.91 1.54
C ARG A 54 4.36 -17.03 2.42
N GLN A 55 5.45 -17.70 2.03
CA GLN A 55 6.08 -18.73 2.87
C GLN A 55 6.75 -18.18 4.14
N LEU A 56 7.15 -16.91 4.11
CA LEU A 56 7.85 -16.23 5.22
C LEU A 56 6.92 -15.41 6.12
N TRP A 57 5.73 -15.01 5.60
CA TRP A 57 4.84 -14.04 6.22
C TRP A 57 3.42 -14.59 6.39
N ASP A 58 2.94 -14.63 7.64
CA ASP A 58 1.61 -15.15 8.02
C ASP A 58 0.55 -14.05 8.14
N GLY A 59 0.94 -12.76 8.20
CA GLY A 59 0.04 -11.62 8.22
C GLY A 59 -0.50 -11.27 6.84
N PHE A 60 -1.16 -10.13 6.71
CA PHE A 60 -1.72 -9.68 5.43
C PHE A 60 -0.61 -9.35 4.43
N LEU A 61 -0.68 -10.00 3.26
CA LEU A 61 0.20 -9.75 2.11
C LEU A 61 -0.59 -9.07 1.01
N ILE A 62 -0.19 -7.85 0.63
CA ILE A 62 -0.85 -7.03 -0.39
C ILE A 62 0.09 -6.87 -1.58
N ILE A 63 -0.42 -7.04 -2.80
CA ILE A 63 0.33 -6.69 -4.02
C ILE A 63 0.05 -5.25 -4.44
N ASN A 64 1.07 -4.52 -4.89
CA ASN A 64 0.91 -3.20 -5.48
C ASN A 64 0.59 -3.31 -6.98
N ASP A 65 -0.49 -2.66 -7.45
CA ASP A 65 -0.96 -2.52 -8.84
C ASP A 65 -1.40 -3.82 -9.53
N HIS A 66 -0.64 -4.88 -9.48
CA HIS A 66 -0.83 -6.14 -10.22
C HIS A 66 -1.99 -7.00 -9.70
N TYR A 67 -3.23 -6.51 -9.76
CA TYR A 67 -4.43 -7.15 -9.19
C TYR A 67 -4.66 -8.59 -9.68
N HIS A 68 -4.22 -8.95 -10.89
CA HIS A 68 -4.33 -10.32 -11.41
C HIS A 68 -3.44 -11.33 -10.65
N LEU A 69 -2.51 -10.88 -9.80
CA LEU A 69 -1.72 -11.73 -8.91
C LEU A 69 -2.32 -11.91 -7.51
N VAL A 70 -3.50 -11.33 -7.24
CA VAL A 70 -4.21 -11.50 -5.96
C VAL A 70 -4.45 -12.96 -5.56
N PRO A 71 -4.60 -13.96 -6.46
CA PRO A 71 -4.64 -15.38 -6.04
C PRO A 71 -3.44 -15.86 -5.21
N TYR A 72 -2.33 -15.12 -5.20
CA TYR A 72 -1.11 -15.45 -4.42
C TYR A 72 -0.95 -14.62 -3.14
N CYS A 73 -1.92 -13.76 -2.81
CA CYS A 73 -1.89 -12.86 -1.65
C CYS A 73 -3.30 -12.54 -1.13
N ASP A 74 -3.41 -11.61 -0.18
CA ASP A 74 -4.68 -11.32 0.49
C ASP A 74 -5.43 -10.13 -0.14
N GLY A 75 -4.77 -9.38 -1.03
CA GLY A 75 -5.41 -8.23 -1.67
C GLY A 75 -4.48 -7.39 -2.52
N VAL A 76 -4.98 -6.24 -2.96
CA VAL A 76 -4.28 -5.31 -3.84
C VAL A 76 -4.34 -3.88 -3.30
N HIS A 77 -3.27 -3.13 -3.49
CA HIS A 77 -3.26 -1.67 -3.38
C HIS A 77 -3.07 -1.07 -4.76
N ILE A 78 -3.98 -0.22 -5.19
CA ILE A 78 -3.97 0.41 -6.53
C ILE A 78 -3.86 1.92 -6.45
N GLY A 79 -3.28 2.52 -7.50
CA GLY A 79 -3.26 3.97 -7.71
C GLY A 79 -4.55 4.49 -8.34
N GLN A 80 -4.69 5.83 -8.40
CA GLN A 80 -5.82 6.49 -9.09
C GLN A 80 -5.83 6.12 -10.57
N ASP A 81 -4.67 6.24 -11.25
CA ASP A 81 -4.56 5.93 -12.68
C ASP A 81 -4.90 4.47 -12.98
N ASP A 82 -4.49 3.55 -12.09
CA ASP A 82 -4.82 2.12 -12.24
C ASP A 82 -6.32 1.88 -12.12
N LEU A 83 -6.99 2.52 -11.15
CA LEU A 83 -8.43 2.43 -11.00
C LEU A 83 -9.16 2.97 -12.25
N TYR A 84 -8.80 4.16 -12.71
CA TYR A 84 -9.41 4.79 -13.88
C TYR A 84 -9.06 4.09 -15.20
N SER A 85 -8.00 3.29 -15.26
CA SER A 85 -7.70 2.44 -16.41
C SER A 85 -8.68 1.26 -16.57
N ILE A 86 -9.34 0.84 -15.48
CA ILE A 86 -10.35 -0.21 -15.50
C ILE A 86 -11.69 0.32 -16.03
N ASP A 87 -12.16 1.45 -15.51
CA ASP A 87 -13.35 2.17 -16.00
C ASP A 87 -13.25 3.65 -15.57
N THR A 88 -13.80 4.56 -16.38
CA THR A 88 -13.83 5.99 -16.07
C THR A 88 -14.74 6.35 -14.89
N ASP A 89 -15.70 5.48 -14.54
CA ASP A 89 -16.51 5.57 -13.33
C ASP A 89 -15.84 4.74 -12.22
N PRO A 90 -15.37 5.36 -11.11
CA PRO A 90 -14.63 4.67 -10.07
C PRO A 90 -15.46 3.58 -9.37
N SER A 91 -16.79 3.73 -9.27
CA SER A 91 -17.68 2.72 -8.68
C SER A 91 -17.76 1.48 -9.56
N ARG A 92 -17.85 1.67 -10.88
CA ARG A 92 -17.84 0.56 -11.86
C ARG A 92 -16.46 -0.09 -11.92
N ALA A 93 -15.39 0.70 -11.92
CA ALA A 93 -14.02 0.19 -11.87
C ALA A 93 -13.82 -0.73 -10.66
N LEU A 94 -14.25 -0.29 -9.47
CA LEU A 94 -14.16 -1.12 -8.25
C LEU A 94 -15.00 -2.40 -8.34
N GLN A 95 -16.21 -2.34 -8.91
CA GLN A 95 -17.04 -3.54 -9.12
C GLN A 95 -16.34 -4.55 -10.05
N ILE A 96 -15.78 -4.09 -11.16
CA ILE A 96 -15.01 -4.93 -12.10
C ILE A 96 -13.82 -5.55 -11.38
N LEU A 97 -13.07 -4.74 -10.61
CA LEU A 97 -11.92 -5.22 -9.83
C LEU A 97 -12.35 -6.32 -8.84
N LYS A 98 -13.42 -6.09 -8.06
CA LYS A 98 -13.93 -7.07 -7.09
C LYS A 98 -14.38 -8.38 -7.77
N LEU A 99 -14.98 -8.30 -8.94
CA LEU A 99 -15.33 -9.50 -9.71
C LEU A 99 -14.10 -10.27 -10.19
N ALA A 100 -13.02 -9.57 -10.52
CA ALA A 100 -11.78 -10.18 -11.00
C ALA A 100 -10.97 -10.86 -9.89
N ILE A 101 -10.93 -10.27 -8.68
CA ILE A 101 -10.05 -10.74 -7.60
C ILE A 101 -10.77 -11.52 -6.49
N GLY A 102 -12.09 -11.42 -6.39
CA GLY A 102 -12.91 -11.94 -5.29
C GLY A 102 -13.36 -10.84 -4.33
N SER A 103 -14.61 -10.92 -3.87
CA SER A 103 -15.23 -9.89 -3.02
C SER A 103 -14.71 -9.88 -1.57
N ASP A 104 -14.04 -10.94 -1.14
CA ASP A 104 -13.42 -11.11 0.17
C ASP A 104 -11.99 -10.56 0.25
N LYS A 105 -11.44 -10.10 -0.87
CA LYS A 105 -10.07 -9.61 -0.96
C LYS A 105 -9.94 -8.16 -0.51
N ILE A 106 -8.79 -7.86 0.10
CA ILE A 106 -8.47 -6.52 0.59
C ILE A 106 -8.15 -5.59 -0.60
N ILE A 107 -8.80 -4.43 -0.63
CA ILE A 107 -8.54 -3.39 -1.62
C ILE A 107 -8.20 -2.09 -0.91
N GLY A 108 -7.01 -1.58 -1.21
CA GLY A 108 -6.55 -0.24 -0.82
C GLY A 108 -6.43 0.68 -2.04
N LEU A 109 -6.72 1.97 -1.85
CA LEU A 109 -6.62 2.99 -2.91
C LEU A 109 -5.71 4.13 -2.46
N SER A 110 -4.76 4.52 -3.31
CA SER A 110 -3.93 5.72 -3.08
C SER A 110 -4.77 6.99 -3.17
N THR A 111 -4.56 7.93 -2.24
CA THR A 111 -5.17 9.28 -2.24
C THR A 111 -4.12 10.33 -1.89
N HIS A 112 -4.29 11.57 -2.42
CA HIS A 112 -3.31 12.64 -2.28
C HIS A 112 -3.93 13.99 -1.87
N ASN A 113 -5.25 14.11 -1.91
CA ASN A 113 -6.00 15.35 -1.66
C ASN A 113 -7.43 15.05 -1.20
N THR A 114 -8.15 16.11 -0.82
CA THR A 114 -9.54 16.02 -0.34
C THR A 114 -10.51 15.45 -1.38
N ASP A 115 -10.34 15.78 -2.66
CA ASP A 115 -11.26 15.33 -3.71
C ASP A 115 -11.14 13.81 -3.92
N GLU A 116 -9.92 13.28 -3.93
CA GLU A 116 -9.68 11.84 -4.01
C GLU A 116 -10.19 11.10 -2.76
N ILE A 117 -10.07 11.68 -1.57
CA ILE A 117 -10.66 11.13 -0.34
C ILE A 117 -12.19 11.10 -0.45
N ASN A 118 -12.82 12.19 -0.93
CA ASN A 118 -14.26 12.25 -1.11
C ASN A 118 -14.77 11.20 -2.12
N ILE A 119 -14.05 10.98 -3.21
CA ILE A 119 -14.36 9.90 -4.16
C ILE A 119 -14.18 8.54 -3.48
N ALA A 120 -13.08 8.31 -2.78
CA ALA A 120 -12.82 7.06 -2.06
C ALA A 120 -13.92 6.75 -1.03
N ASN A 121 -14.47 7.76 -0.37
CA ASN A 121 -15.60 7.62 0.57
C ASN A 121 -16.90 7.11 -0.07
N THR A 122 -17.03 7.20 -1.39
CA THR A 122 -18.18 6.61 -2.12
C THR A 122 -17.96 5.15 -2.50
N LEU A 123 -16.75 4.62 -2.28
CA LEU A 123 -16.32 3.30 -2.70
C LEU A 123 -16.24 2.34 -1.50
N ASP A 124 -16.53 1.06 -1.71
CA ASP A 124 -16.41 0.02 -0.69
C ASP A 124 -14.97 -0.54 -0.66
N LEU A 125 -14.07 0.22 0.01
CA LEU A 125 -12.65 -0.07 0.18
C LEU A 125 -12.35 -0.57 1.60
N ASN A 126 -11.23 -1.27 1.78
CA ASN A 126 -10.76 -1.68 3.11
C ASN A 126 -9.91 -0.61 3.79
N TYR A 127 -9.20 0.21 3.01
CA TYR A 127 -8.42 1.34 3.51
C TYR A 127 -8.03 2.28 2.36
N ILE A 128 -7.60 3.49 2.69
CA ILE A 128 -6.93 4.40 1.77
C ILE A 128 -5.47 4.60 2.15
N GLY A 129 -4.59 4.75 1.14
CA GLY A 129 -3.24 5.26 1.32
C GLY A 129 -3.24 6.77 1.16
N LEU A 130 -2.75 7.53 2.13
CA LEU A 130 -2.68 8.98 2.06
C LEU A 130 -1.24 9.46 2.13
N GLY A 131 -0.79 10.25 1.16
CA GLY A 131 0.58 10.75 1.10
C GLY A 131 0.86 11.64 -0.12
N ALA A 132 2.10 12.17 -0.19
CA ALA A 132 3.23 11.82 0.66
C ALA A 132 3.31 12.72 1.91
N PHE A 133 3.62 12.12 3.07
CA PHE A 133 3.84 12.92 4.29
C PHE A 133 5.10 13.78 4.19
N ARG A 134 6.23 13.19 3.71
CA ARG A 134 7.48 13.89 3.42
C ARG A 134 7.97 13.56 2.02
N SER A 135 8.87 14.37 1.49
CA SER A 135 9.57 14.04 0.24
C SER A 135 10.33 12.71 0.36
N THR A 136 10.19 11.85 -0.64
CA THR A 136 10.86 10.54 -0.68
C THR A 136 11.54 10.30 -2.01
N SER A 137 12.57 9.45 -2.02
CA SER A 137 13.23 9.01 -3.25
C SER A 137 12.37 8.05 -4.09
N THR A 138 11.37 7.42 -3.48
CA THR A 138 10.56 6.35 -4.11
C THR A 138 9.45 6.88 -5.03
N LYS A 139 8.91 8.07 -4.74
CA LYS A 139 7.87 8.74 -5.55
C LYS A 139 8.13 10.25 -5.55
N LYS A 140 8.97 10.70 -6.49
CA LYS A 140 9.46 12.09 -6.55
C LYS A 140 8.40 13.13 -6.93
N GLU A 141 7.32 12.70 -7.60
CA GLU A 141 6.29 13.58 -8.15
C GLU A 141 5.07 13.78 -7.23
N ALA A 142 4.99 13.06 -6.12
CA ALA A 142 3.89 13.23 -5.17
C ALA A 142 4.04 14.54 -4.41
N GLY A 143 3.00 15.36 -4.39
CA GLY A 143 2.93 16.54 -3.54
C GLY A 143 3.15 16.16 -2.07
N VAL A 144 3.92 16.97 -1.34
CA VAL A 144 4.18 16.75 0.09
C VAL A 144 3.07 17.38 0.90
N LEU A 145 2.35 16.59 1.69
CA LEU A 145 1.23 17.05 2.54
C LEU A 145 1.70 17.59 3.89
N GLY A 146 2.83 17.08 4.42
CA GLY A 146 3.34 17.51 5.72
C GLY A 146 2.29 17.33 6.83
N GLU A 147 2.20 18.31 7.72
CA GLU A 147 1.27 18.30 8.86
C GLU A 147 -0.21 18.28 8.44
N SER A 148 -0.53 18.74 7.23
CA SER A 148 -1.89 18.69 6.72
C SER A 148 -2.41 17.27 6.46
N LEU A 149 -1.52 16.28 6.36
CA LEU A 149 -1.88 14.88 6.14
C LEU A 149 -2.83 14.35 7.22
N ASP A 150 -2.51 14.58 8.48
CA ASP A 150 -3.33 14.09 9.61
C ASP A 150 -4.70 14.82 9.68
N ILE A 151 -4.73 16.10 9.28
CA ILE A 151 -5.96 16.89 9.17
C ILE A 151 -6.83 16.34 8.02
N LEU A 152 -6.24 16.05 6.86
CA LEU A 152 -6.96 15.49 5.72
C LEU A 152 -7.52 14.09 6.02
N ALA A 153 -6.79 13.30 6.80
CA ALA A 153 -7.22 11.95 7.19
C ALA A 153 -8.59 11.94 7.91
N LYS A 154 -8.96 13.01 8.62
CA LYS A 154 -10.28 13.16 9.27
C LYS A 154 -11.46 13.07 8.30
N ASN A 155 -11.24 13.40 7.03
CA ASN A 155 -12.29 13.37 6.02
C ASN A 155 -12.58 11.95 5.49
N SER A 156 -11.74 10.97 5.81
CA SER A 156 -11.92 9.59 5.37
C SER A 156 -12.86 8.83 6.30
N ILE A 157 -13.81 8.09 5.71
CA ILE A 157 -14.60 7.08 6.43
C ILE A 157 -13.88 5.72 6.53
N HIS A 158 -12.79 5.54 5.74
CA HIS A 158 -11.98 4.33 5.74
C HIS A 158 -10.78 4.47 6.68
N PRO A 159 -10.21 3.35 7.16
CA PRO A 159 -8.90 3.33 7.78
C PRO A 159 -7.87 4.00 6.87
N VAL A 160 -7.03 4.88 7.43
CA VAL A 160 -6.01 5.62 6.67
C VAL A 160 -4.62 5.06 6.94
N ALA A 161 -3.91 4.77 5.85
CA ALA A 161 -2.51 4.36 5.85
C ALA A 161 -1.64 5.53 5.38
N ALA A 162 -0.95 6.21 6.30
CA ALA A 162 -0.04 7.31 5.97
C ALA A 162 1.23 6.80 5.31
N ILE A 163 1.59 7.36 4.15
CA ILE A 163 2.76 6.96 3.38
C ILE A 163 3.61 8.16 2.96
N GLY A 164 4.84 7.88 2.58
CA GLY A 164 5.80 8.88 2.10
C GLY A 164 6.64 9.48 3.22
N GLY A 165 7.78 8.84 3.52
CA GLY A 165 8.72 9.31 4.55
C GLY A 165 8.20 9.24 5.97
N VAL A 166 7.19 8.42 6.23
CA VAL A 166 6.69 8.09 7.58
C VAL A 166 7.75 7.28 8.32
N LYS A 167 7.95 7.59 9.60
CA LYS A 167 8.91 6.94 10.50
C LYS A 167 8.19 6.26 11.66
N MET A 168 8.92 5.42 12.38
CA MET A 168 8.39 4.67 13.54
C MET A 168 8.01 5.58 14.71
N ASP A 169 8.66 6.74 14.85
CA ASP A 169 8.46 7.72 15.91
C ASP A 169 7.48 8.84 15.55
N ASP A 170 6.92 8.84 14.34
CA ASP A 170 5.88 9.80 13.98
C ASP A 170 4.59 9.53 14.77
N PHE A 171 3.91 10.59 15.15
CA PHE A 171 2.64 10.53 15.84
C PHE A 171 1.53 11.19 15.01
N PHE A 172 0.40 10.49 14.88
CA PHE A 172 -0.80 10.96 14.20
C PHE A 172 -2.02 10.60 15.03
N GLU A 173 -3.03 11.46 15.02
CA GLU A 173 -4.31 11.22 15.70
C GLU A 173 -5.32 10.43 14.85
N ASN A 174 -5.27 10.63 13.52
CA ASN A 174 -6.30 10.16 12.59
C ASN A 174 -5.79 9.07 11.62
N ILE A 175 -4.58 8.58 11.83
CA ILE A 175 -3.94 7.56 10.98
C ILE A 175 -4.02 6.19 11.65
N THR A 176 -4.50 5.19 10.89
CA THR A 176 -4.60 3.80 11.35
C THR A 176 -3.28 3.07 11.19
N TYR A 177 -2.64 3.21 10.02
CA TYR A 177 -1.41 2.50 9.67
C TYR A 177 -0.29 3.46 9.28
N HIS A 178 0.91 3.19 9.77
CA HIS A 178 2.14 3.84 9.33
C HIS A 178 2.79 2.97 8.24
N VAL A 179 2.81 3.46 6.99
CA VAL A 179 3.45 2.75 5.87
C VAL A 179 4.91 3.12 5.84
N ILE A 180 5.77 2.16 6.18
CA ILE A 180 7.21 2.35 6.26
C ILE A 180 7.91 1.40 5.28
N GLY A 181 8.67 1.96 4.36
CA GLY A 181 9.49 1.23 3.40
C GLY A 181 10.96 1.25 3.79
N SER A 182 11.74 2.07 3.10
CA SER A 182 13.20 2.18 3.31
C SER A 182 13.61 2.60 4.72
N GLY A 183 12.73 3.24 5.47
CA GLY A 183 12.96 3.62 6.86
C GLY A 183 12.90 2.46 7.86
N LEU A 184 12.45 1.28 7.44
CA LEU A 184 12.40 0.08 8.26
C LEU A 184 13.74 -0.69 8.23
N LEU A 185 14.62 -0.43 7.25
CA LEU A 185 15.80 -1.21 6.87
C LEU A 185 17.11 -0.59 7.33
#